data_a9beeed757dcd3c2a8183499a0b8219b
#
_entry.id   a9beeed757dcd3c2a8183499a0b8219b
#
_cell.length_a   1.000
_cell.length_b   1.000
_cell.length_c   1.000
_cell.angle_alpha   90.00
_cell.angle_beta   90.00
_cell.angle_gamma   90.00
#
_symmetry.space_group_name_H-M   'P 1'
#
loop_
_entity.id
_entity.type
_entity.pdbx_description
1 polymer ?
#
loop_
_entity_poly.entity_id
_entity_poly.type
_entity_poly.pdbx_seq_one_letter_code
_entity_poly.pdbx_strand_id
1 'polypeptide(L)'
;KINLNYLKKFIITLLFIFILSPTAYLYVSLSKDNKRTDFQGKEIARLVQTRWDKNFTNKIAIVVGDEWLGGNLSYHLQSRPKWFNNLSPELKNLKLDGGVIYTGNADVLKSICPGEFGKIQLQGICMIGVK
;
A
#
# COMPACT_ATOMS: atom_id res chain seq x y z
N LYS A 1 39.30 20.84 -32.81
CA LYS A 1 40.16 20.55 -31.63
C LYS A 1 39.30 20.63 -30.38
N ILE A 2 39.22 19.54 -29.65
CA ILE A 2 38.52 19.47 -28.37
C ILE A 2 39.38 20.24 -27.33
N ASN A 3 38.79 21.21 -26.66
CA ASN A 3 39.49 21.98 -25.63
C ASN A 3 39.59 21.13 -24.35
N LEU A 4 40.79 20.65 -24.05
CA LEU A 4 41.08 19.78 -22.90
C LEU A 4 40.66 20.39 -21.55
N ASN A 5 40.67 21.72 -21.42
CA ASN A 5 40.22 22.37 -20.18
C ASN A 5 38.71 22.22 -19.94
N TYR A 6 37.92 22.27 -21.00
CA TYR A 6 36.45 22.00 -20.87
C TYR A 6 36.18 20.55 -20.58
N LEU A 7 36.93 19.63 -21.19
CA LEU A 7 36.79 18.19 -20.92
C LEU A 7 37.13 17.86 -19.47
N LYS A 8 38.20 18.45 -18.94
CA LYS A 8 38.59 18.29 -17.53
C LYS A 8 37.48 18.78 -16.58
N LYS A 9 36.93 19.98 -16.82
CA LYS A 9 35.82 20.53 -16.03
C LYS A 9 34.58 19.63 -16.10
N PHE A 10 34.24 19.15 -17.29
CA PHE A 10 33.11 18.24 -17.48
C PHE A 10 33.28 16.95 -16.68
N ILE A 11 34.47 16.31 -16.74
CA ILE A 11 34.73 15.07 -15.99
C ILE A 11 34.65 15.32 -14.49
N ILE A 12 35.17 16.42 -13.97
CA ILE A 12 35.11 16.76 -12.55
C ILE A 12 33.66 16.95 -12.12
N THR A 13 32.85 17.66 -12.90
CA THR A 13 31.41 17.86 -12.62
C THR A 13 30.66 16.55 -12.64
N LEU A 14 30.93 15.69 -13.62
CA LEU A 14 30.31 14.35 -13.73
C LEU A 14 30.62 13.48 -12.51
N LEU A 15 31.88 13.43 -12.09
CA LEU A 15 32.32 12.68 -10.91
C LEU A 15 31.68 13.24 -9.63
N PHE A 16 31.57 14.56 -9.52
CA PHE A 16 30.91 15.19 -8.39
C PHE A 16 29.43 14.78 -8.29
N ILE A 17 28.69 14.84 -9.40
CA ILE A 17 27.28 14.41 -9.44
C ILE A 17 27.16 12.91 -9.15
N PHE A 18 28.07 12.11 -9.69
CA PHE A 18 28.07 10.65 -9.50
C PHE A 18 28.28 10.24 -8.04
N ILE A 19 29.08 10.99 -7.29
CA ILE A 19 29.28 10.75 -5.84
C ILE A 19 28.16 11.38 -5.01
N LEU A 20 27.72 12.58 -5.35
CA LEU A 20 26.73 13.34 -4.58
C LEU A 20 25.35 12.68 -4.63
N SER A 21 24.97 12.12 -5.78
CA SER A 21 23.66 11.48 -5.96
C SER A 21 23.44 10.28 -5.03
N PRO A 22 24.32 9.26 -4.97
CA PRO A 22 24.15 8.14 -4.05
C PRO A 22 24.30 8.55 -2.57
N THR A 23 25.17 9.52 -2.25
CA THR A 23 25.32 9.97 -0.87
C THR A 23 24.09 10.74 -0.38
N ALA A 24 23.49 11.60 -1.21
CA ALA A 24 22.24 12.27 -0.90
C ALA A 24 21.09 11.28 -0.72
N TYR A 25 21.00 10.28 -1.60
CA TYR A 25 20.00 9.20 -1.49
C TYR A 25 20.20 8.41 -0.19
N LEU A 26 21.43 8.04 0.14
CA LEU A 26 21.76 7.32 1.36
C LEU A 26 21.37 8.13 2.60
N TYR A 27 21.71 9.42 2.63
CA TYR A 27 21.35 10.33 3.72
C TYR A 27 19.83 10.41 3.91
N VAL A 28 19.07 10.67 2.85
CA VAL A 28 17.60 10.72 2.89
C VAL A 28 17.02 9.35 3.28
N SER A 29 17.63 8.27 2.79
CA SER A 29 17.21 6.91 3.11
C SER A 29 17.42 6.55 4.57
N LEU A 30 18.48 7.02 5.21
CA LEU A 30 18.75 6.77 6.64
C LEU A 30 17.97 7.72 7.57
N SER A 31 17.61 8.91 7.09
CA SER A 31 16.93 9.93 7.91
C SER A 31 15.42 9.78 7.98
N LYS A 32 14.81 9.01 7.09
CA LYS A 32 13.35 8.82 7.07
C LYS A 32 12.95 7.54 7.80
N ASP A 33 12.15 7.69 8.83
CA ASP A 33 11.37 6.61 9.42
C ASP A 33 10.15 6.30 8.53
N ASN A 34 9.68 5.05 8.54
CA ASN A 34 8.53 4.58 7.77
C ASN A 34 8.68 4.66 6.23
N LYS A 35 9.71 4.03 5.69
CA LYS A 35 9.90 3.90 4.25
C LYS A 35 8.87 2.96 3.63
N ARG A 36 8.54 3.19 2.37
CA ARG A 36 7.71 2.24 1.60
C ARG A 36 8.34 0.84 1.53
N THR A 37 9.67 0.74 1.59
CA THR A 37 10.43 -0.52 1.63
C THR A 37 10.21 -1.30 2.92
N ASP A 38 9.84 -0.63 4.01
CA ASP A 38 9.63 -1.24 5.33
C ASP A 38 8.17 -1.68 5.55
N PHE A 39 7.34 -1.56 4.50
CA PHE A 39 5.93 -1.94 4.57
C PHE A 39 5.78 -3.46 4.69
N GLN A 40 5.31 -3.91 5.83
CA GLN A 40 5.13 -5.32 6.16
C GLN A 40 3.81 -5.88 5.60
N GLY A 41 3.62 -5.82 4.28
CA GLY A 41 2.36 -6.20 3.63
C GLY A 41 1.90 -7.62 3.95
N LYS A 42 2.83 -8.57 4.03
CA LYS A 42 2.52 -9.96 4.39
C LYS A 42 2.03 -10.11 5.83
N GLU A 43 2.66 -9.41 6.77
CA GLU A 43 2.26 -9.44 8.19
C GLU A 43 0.91 -8.76 8.40
N ILE A 44 0.71 -7.63 7.75
CA ILE A 44 -0.58 -6.90 7.76
C ILE A 44 -1.70 -7.80 7.21
N ALA A 45 -1.47 -8.46 6.07
CA ALA A 45 -2.45 -9.38 5.50
C ALA A 45 -2.75 -10.57 6.42
N ARG A 46 -1.74 -11.09 7.12
CA ARG A 46 -1.92 -12.16 8.12
C ARG A 46 -2.81 -11.70 9.27
N LEU A 47 -2.58 -10.50 9.80
CA LEU A 47 -3.41 -9.93 10.87
C LEU A 47 -4.86 -9.71 10.42
N VAL A 48 -5.04 -9.19 9.20
CA VAL A 48 -6.37 -9.00 8.59
C VAL A 48 -7.08 -10.33 8.40
N GLN A 49 -6.37 -11.34 7.85
CA GLN A 49 -6.93 -12.68 7.67
C GLN A 49 -7.36 -13.31 8.99
N THR A 50 -6.49 -13.27 10.01
CA THR A 50 -6.81 -13.81 11.35
C THR A 50 -8.06 -13.14 11.94
N ARG A 51 -8.18 -11.81 11.77
CA ARG A 51 -9.34 -11.07 12.24
C ARG A 51 -10.60 -11.38 11.44
N TRP A 52 -10.45 -11.58 10.12
CA TRP A 52 -11.54 -12.01 9.26
C TRP A 52 -12.09 -13.37 9.67
N ASP A 53 -11.21 -14.36 9.79
CA ASP A 53 -11.58 -15.75 10.12
C ASP A 53 -12.22 -15.89 11.52
N LYS A 54 -11.95 -14.92 12.42
CA LYS A 54 -12.59 -14.87 13.74
C LYS A 54 -14.01 -14.32 13.69
N ASN A 55 -14.34 -13.44 12.76
CA ASN A 55 -15.60 -12.69 12.74
C ASN A 55 -16.54 -13.11 11.62
N PHE A 56 -16.03 -13.76 10.56
CA PHE A 56 -16.79 -14.09 9.36
C PHE A 56 -16.52 -15.51 8.88
N THR A 57 -17.53 -16.11 8.24
CA THR A 57 -17.48 -17.51 7.73
C THR A 57 -17.18 -17.58 6.24
N ASN A 58 -17.46 -16.52 5.50
CA ASN A 58 -17.27 -16.44 4.05
C ASN A 58 -15.85 -16.00 3.67
N LYS A 59 -15.43 -16.27 2.44
CA LYS A 59 -14.12 -15.84 1.91
C LYS A 59 -14.14 -14.37 1.54
N ILE A 60 -12.98 -13.69 1.73
CA ILE A 60 -12.76 -12.34 1.22
C ILE A 60 -12.70 -12.42 -0.31
N ALA A 61 -13.62 -11.74 -0.99
CA ALA A 61 -13.70 -11.70 -2.44
C ALA A 61 -13.15 -10.40 -3.02
N ILE A 62 -13.27 -9.30 -2.28
CA ILE A 62 -12.99 -7.96 -2.79
C ILE A 62 -12.24 -7.15 -1.73
N VAL A 63 -11.24 -6.40 -2.19
CA VAL A 63 -10.57 -5.33 -1.43
C VAL A 63 -10.73 -4.03 -2.18
N VAL A 64 -11.25 -3.01 -1.52
CA VAL A 64 -11.45 -1.66 -2.06
C VAL A 64 -10.56 -0.67 -1.31
N GLY A 65 -9.84 0.16 -2.04
CA GLY A 65 -8.98 1.18 -1.44
C GLY A 65 -7.84 1.63 -2.34
N ASP A 66 -6.86 2.31 -1.73
CA ASP A 66 -5.68 2.77 -2.46
C ASP A 66 -4.81 1.60 -2.97
N GLU A 67 -3.95 1.89 -3.95
CA GLU A 67 -3.07 0.90 -4.56
C GLU A 67 -2.09 0.28 -3.57
N TRP A 68 -1.68 1.05 -2.57
CA TRP A 68 -0.64 0.61 -1.66
C TRP A 68 -1.15 -0.40 -0.63
N LEU A 69 -2.11 -0.02 0.21
CA LEU A 69 -2.66 -0.94 1.21
C LEU A 69 -3.63 -1.94 0.58
N GLY A 70 -4.58 -1.49 -0.22
CA GLY A 70 -5.56 -2.35 -0.87
C GLY A 70 -4.93 -3.34 -1.84
N GLY A 71 -3.97 -2.89 -2.67
CA GLY A 71 -3.22 -3.76 -3.57
C GLY A 71 -2.36 -4.80 -2.83
N ASN A 72 -1.64 -4.39 -1.77
CA ASN A 72 -0.86 -5.32 -0.96
C ASN A 72 -1.75 -6.35 -0.23
N LEU A 73 -2.89 -5.94 0.31
CA LEU A 73 -3.85 -6.88 0.91
C LEU A 73 -4.36 -7.89 -0.11
N SER A 74 -4.78 -7.42 -1.28
CA SER A 74 -5.23 -8.30 -2.37
C SER A 74 -4.16 -9.33 -2.76
N TYR A 75 -2.89 -8.90 -2.81
CA TYR A 75 -1.78 -9.78 -3.17
C TYR A 75 -1.42 -10.79 -2.08
N HIS A 76 -1.47 -10.42 -0.80
CA HIS A 76 -0.99 -11.26 0.30
C HIS A 76 -2.09 -12.06 1.03
N LEU A 77 -3.36 -11.70 0.90
CA LEU A 77 -4.46 -12.47 1.47
C LEU A 77 -4.60 -13.85 0.82
N GLN A 78 -4.99 -14.86 1.61
CA GLN A 78 -5.08 -16.26 1.14
C GLN A 78 -6.06 -16.45 -0.01
N SER A 79 -7.21 -15.76 0.04
CA SER A 79 -8.25 -15.84 -0.98
C SER A 79 -7.93 -15.11 -2.28
N ARG A 80 -6.83 -14.33 -2.33
CA ARG A 80 -6.45 -13.51 -3.50
C ARG A 80 -7.63 -12.67 -4.02
N PRO A 81 -8.25 -11.83 -3.18
CA PRO A 81 -9.43 -11.06 -3.56
C PRO A 81 -9.11 -10.08 -4.71
N LYS A 82 -10.12 -9.74 -5.49
CA LYS A 82 -9.97 -8.68 -6.51
C LYS A 82 -9.79 -7.33 -5.83
N TRP A 83 -8.80 -6.57 -6.29
CA TRP A 83 -8.61 -5.20 -5.84
C TRP A 83 -9.33 -4.21 -6.74
N PHE A 84 -9.98 -3.22 -6.13
CA PHE A 84 -10.61 -2.09 -6.79
C PHE A 84 -10.18 -0.78 -6.13
N ASN A 85 -9.92 0.22 -6.96
CA ASN A 85 -9.80 1.59 -6.48
C ASN A 85 -11.19 2.11 -6.10
N ASN A 86 -11.28 3.01 -5.12
CA ASN A 86 -12.54 3.66 -4.69
C ASN A 86 -13.30 4.33 -5.83
N LEU A 87 -12.61 4.74 -6.90
CA LEU A 87 -13.20 5.38 -8.08
C LEU A 87 -13.57 4.41 -9.20
N SER A 88 -13.37 3.10 -9.02
CA SER A 88 -13.65 2.11 -10.07
C SER A 88 -15.16 2.04 -10.36
N PRO A 89 -15.61 2.30 -11.60
CA PRO A 89 -17.04 2.28 -11.95
C PRO A 89 -17.64 0.87 -11.81
N GLU A 90 -16.82 -0.16 -11.88
CA GLU A 90 -17.19 -1.57 -11.73
C GLU A 90 -17.75 -1.90 -10.35
N LEU A 91 -17.34 -1.14 -9.30
CA LEU A 91 -17.84 -1.30 -7.93
C LEU A 91 -19.36 -1.17 -7.83
N LYS A 92 -19.98 -0.35 -8.67
CA LYS A 92 -21.43 -0.10 -8.66
C LYS A 92 -22.27 -1.31 -9.12
N ASN A 93 -21.66 -2.21 -9.91
CA ASN A 93 -22.33 -3.32 -10.57
C ASN A 93 -21.91 -4.68 -10.02
N LEU A 94 -21.12 -4.72 -8.95
CA LEU A 94 -20.65 -5.96 -8.36
C LEU A 94 -21.77 -6.67 -7.58
N LYS A 95 -22.06 -7.91 -8.02
CA LYS A 95 -22.80 -8.86 -7.17
C LYS A 95 -21.85 -9.31 -6.06
N LEU A 96 -22.15 -8.93 -4.82
CA LEU A 96 -21.33 -9.24 -3.65
C LEU A 96 -21.64 -10.64 -3.12
N ASP A 97 -21.16 -11.66 -3.81
CA ASP A 97 -21.30 -13.05 -3.33
C ASP A 97 -20.25 -13.43 -2.28
N GLY A 98 -19.35 -12.54 -1.95
CA GLY A 98 -18.25 -12.74 -1.01
C GLY A 98 -18.02 -11.58 -0.07
N GLY A 99 -17.07 -11.75 0.84
CA GLY A 99 -16.69 -10.71 1.78
C GLY A 99 -15.92 -9.56 1.14
N VAL A 100 -16.11 -8.37 1.69
CA VAL A 100 -15.50 -7.14 1.20
C VAL A 100 -14.69 -6.45 2.30
N ILE A 101 -13.52 -5.96 1.94
CA ILE A 101 -12.68 -5.12 2.79
C ILE A 101 -12.55 -3.75 2.13
N TYR A 102 -12.90 -2.71 2.86
CA TYR A 102 -12.59 -1.32 2.50
C TYR A 102 -11.40 -0.82 3.30
N THR A 103 -10.47 -0.17 2.62
CA THR A 103 -9.30 0.48 3.23
C THR A 103 -9.31 1.98 2.95
N GLY A 104 -8.87 2.79 3.91
CA GLY A 104 -8.82 4.24 3.73
C GLY A 104 -8.62 5.01 5.03
N ASN A 105 -9.05 6.27 5.05
CA ASN A 105 -8.96 7.11 6.23
C ASN A 105 -9.72 6.49 7.42
N ALA A 106 -9.03 6.33 8.56
CA ALA A 106 -9.59 5.63 9.72
C ALA A 106 -10.81 6.32 10.30
N ASP A 107 -10.85 7.65 10.35
CA ASP A 107 -11.94 8.41 10.98
C ASP A 107 -13.19 8.36 10.10
N VAL A 108 -13.00 8.46 8.78
CA VAL A 108 -14.11 8.34 7.81
C VAL A 108 -14.67 6.92 7.84
N LEU A 109 -13.83 5.89 7.73
CA LEU A 109 -14.31 4.51 7.73
C LEU A 109 -14.97 4.11 9.04
N LYS A 110 -14.49 4.61 10.19
CA LYS A 110 -15.11 4.34 11.49
C LYS A 110 -16.55 4.86 11.57
N SER A 111 -16.83 6.00 10.94
CA SER A 111 -18.18 6.60 10.97
C SER A 111 -19.18 5.92 10.03
N ILE A 112 -18.72 5.29 8.95
CA ILE A 112 -19.58 4.74 7.89
C ILE A 112 -19.54 3.21 7.75
N CYS A 113 -18.66 2.52 8.51
CA CYS A 113 -18.48 1.08 8.42
C CYS A 113 -19.71 0.32 8.94
N PRO A 114 -20.44 -0.42 8.11
CA PRO A 114 -21.58 -1.22 8.56
C PRO A 114 -21.16 -2.57 9.16
N GLY A 115 -19.88 -2.93 9.05
CA GLY A 115 -19.32 -4.20 9.50
C GLY A 115 -18.32 -4.05 10.64
N GLU A 116 -17.25 -4.84 10.61
CA GLU A 116 -16.21 -4.84 11.63
C GLU A 116 -15.13 -3.81 11.27
N PHE A 117 -14.97 -2.79 12.11
CA PHE A 117 -13.93 -1.78 11.94
C PHE A 117 -12.62 -2.20 12.61
N GLY A 118 -11.50 -1.96 11.93
CA GLY A 118 -10.16 -2.12 12.46
C GLY A 118 -9.23 -0.99 12.05
N LYS A 119 -8.14 -0.81 12.80
CA LYS A 119 -7.06 0.10 12.44
C LYS A 119 -5.79 -0.70 12.16
N ILE A 120 -5.08 -0.37 11.08
CA ILE A 120 -3.77 -0.92 10.76
C ILE A 120 -2.86 0.26 10.45
N GLN A 121 -1.84 0.44 11.28
CA GLN A 121 -0.98 1.63 11.25
C GLN A 121 -1.84 2.91 11.30
N LEU A 122 -1.74 3.77 10.29
CA LEU A 122 -2.49 5.03 10.19
C LEU A 122 -3.80 4.92 9.38
N GLN A 123 -4.08 3.74 8.80
CA GLN A 123 -5.24 3.53 7.94
C GLN A 123 -6.33 2.71 8.63
N GLY A 124 -7.58 2.98 8.27
CA GLY A 124 -8.74 2.22 8.68
C GLY A 124 -9.02 1.06 7.74
N ILE A 125 -9.60 0.01 8.31
CA ILE A 125 -10.14 -1.13 7.57
C ILE A 125 -11.56 -1.37 8.04
N CYS A 126 -12.49 -1.50 7.09
CA CYS A 126 -13.85 -1.92 7.32
C CYS A 126 -14.07 -3.27 6.64
N MET A 127 -14.43 -4.27 7.42
CA MET A 127 -14.66 -5.65 6.97
C MET A 127 -16.16 -5.96 6.98
N ILE A 128 -16.68 -6.42 5.85
CA ILE A 128 -18.10 -6.76 5.66
C ILE A 128 -18.18 -8.19 5.14
N GLY A 129 -18.75 -9.07 5.93
CA GLY A 129 -18.90 -10.48 5.61
C GLY A 129 -20.12 -11.11 6.26
N VAL A 130 -20.30 -12.40 6.03
CA VAL A 130 -21.35 -13.21 6.67
C VAL A 130 -20.80 -13.74 8.00
N LYS A 131 -21.52 -13.50 9.08
CA LYS A 131 -21.17 -13.99 10.43
C LYS A 131 -21.51 -15.47 10.60
#